data_02c9418384c4a4d4f9afa9f9994f6475
#
_entry.id   02c9418384c4a4d4f9afa9f9994f6475
#
_cell.length_a   1.000
_cell.length_b   1.000
_cell.length_c   1.000
_cell.angle_alpha   90.00
_cell.angle_beta   90.00
_cell.angle_gamma   90.00
#
_symmetry.space_group_name_H-M   'P 1'
#
loop_
_entity.id
_entity.type
_entity.pdbx_description
1 polymer ?
#
loop_
_entity_poly.entity_id
_entity_poly.type
_entity_poly.pdbx_seq_one_letter_code
_entity_poly.pdbx_strand_id
1 'polypeptide(L)'
;MFVGTSLLALAALAHDVLALPNAAQSPSAIRIRKSTATNTTGVFGPDSTIWAEDTPYFPVADYVAPPSNCEIDQLERHGARYPKKSPTKKIKSALKKLQKVTITETSMQFISNFTYDLGEDDLTPYGALQSYDAGVEAYQRYTSLVEANGLPFVRASSSQRVVDSAGNWTAGFAAASNSVYTPVLSVIISEDGNDTLNDGSCAALSDSDSPGDQEAAWIDIYTVNITDYLNAGAPGAGLDNTDTQYLIELCPFVTVANSERSEWCDLFSSLDAFPGFEYYGDLDKYYGTGWGQGDLGPAQGIGYTNELLARLTNTAVNDSTSTDTTLDSNPATFPLNRTFYADFTHDDLLIAVYSAMGLFPTPALNYSSPDDQETSAWRVSEMTPFAARMVVERMSCSDESGSGDGEYVRVLVNQAVQPMPSCGSDDNDLCALDAFVESQAFARNIGMLPRYTGQHWAE
;
A
#
# COMPACT_ATOMS: atom_id res chain seq x y z
N MET A 1 43.36 1.80 -61.38
CA MET A 1 42.66 0.59 -60.92
C MET A 1 43.09 0.33 -59.51
N PHE A 2 42.47 0.98 -58.55
CA PHE A 2 42.70 0.73 -57.16
C PHE A 2 41.32 0.72 -56.45
N VAL A 3 41.01 -0.43 -55.88
CA VAL A 3 39.81 -0.69 -55.11
C VAL A 3 40.11 -0.28 -53.67
N GLY A 4 39.40 0.72 -53.17
CA GLY A 4 39.46 1.14 -51.75
C GLY A 4 38.33 0.49 -50.96
N THR A 5 38.68 -0.42 -50.09
CA THR A 5 37.77 -1.01 -49.09
C THR A 5 37.65 -0.08 -47.90
N SER A 6 36.46 0.47 -47.68
CA SER A 6 36.13 1.20 -46.44
C SER A 6 35.75 0.19 -45.35
N LEU A 7 36.53 0.12 -44.28
CA LEU A 7 36.14 -0.52 -43.03
C LEU A 7 35.20 0.41 -42.28
N LEU A 8 33.96 -0.01 -42.08
CA LEU A 8 33.07 0.56 -41.05
C LEU A 8 33.47 -0.03 -39.70
N ALA A 9 33.96 0.83 -38.80
CA ALA A 9 34.14 0.48 -37.40
C ALA A 9 32.76 0.59 -36.72
N LEU A 10 32.18 -0.54 -36.32
CA LEU A 10 31.09 -0.57 -35.34
C LEU A 10 31.68 -0.22 -33.98
N ALA A 11 31.33 0.95 -33.45
CA ALA A 11 31.51 1.27 -32.05
C ALA A 11 30.42 0.56 -31.24
N ALA A 12 30.80 -0.47 -30.50
CA ALA A 12 29.94 -1.06 -29.49
C ALA A 12 29.77 -0.06 -28.32
N LEU A 13 28.63 0.55 -28.21
CA LEU A 13 28.21 1.26 -27.01
C LEU A 13 27.94 0.21 -25.93
N ALA A 14 28.85 0.09 -24.98
CA ALA A 14 28.59 -0.62 -23.74
C ALA A 14 27.50 0.16 -23.00
N HIS A 15 26.34 -0.46 -22.84
CA HIS A 15 25.32 0.04 -21.93
C HIS A 15 25.78 -0.33 -20.53
N ASP A 16 26.19 0.67 -19.75
CA ASP A 16 26.26 0.53 -18.31
C ASP A 16 24.81 0.38 -17.81
N VAL A 17 24.41 -0.86 -17.59
CA VAL A 17 23.21 -1.20 -16.81
C VAL A 17 23.55 -0.78 -15.40
N LEU A 18 22.95 0.33 -14.94
CA LEU A 18 22.95 0.69 -13.52
C LEU A 18 22.23 -0.44 -12.77
N ALA A 19 23.02 -1.36 -12.21
CA ALA A 19 22.53 -2.38 -11.33
C ALA A 19 21.91 -1.68 -10.11
N LEU A 20 20.68 -2.08 -9.76
CA LEU A 20 20.10 -1.83 -8.43
C LEU A 20 21.17 -2.16 -7.37
N PRO A 21 21.22 -1.46 -6.24
CA PRO A 21 22.20 -1.75 -5.21
C PRO A 21 22.12 -3.24 -4.84
N ASN A 22 23.23 -3.95 -5.07
CA ASN A 22 23.34 -5.36 -4.78
C ASN A 22 22.99 -5.58 -3.30
N ALA A 23 21.96 -6.33 -3.02
CA ALA A 23 21.53 -6.79 -1.69
C ALA A 23 22.54 -7.77 -1.05
N ALA A 24 23.84 -7.48 -1.18
CA ALA A 24 24.94 -8.27 -0.65
C ALA A 24 25.74 -7.50 0.43
N GLN A 25 25.02 -6.76 1.28
CA GLN A 25 25.55 -6.39 2.61
C GLN A 25 24.57 -7.01 3.61
N SER A 26 25.10 -7.87 4.49
CA SER A 26 24.34 -8.50 5.56
C SER A 26 23.54 -7.43 6.29
N PRO A 27 22.22 -7.53 6.39
CA PRO A 27 21.45 -6.56 7.12
C PRO A 27 21.91 -6.60 8.58
N SER A 28 22.33 -5.47 9.09
CA SER A 28 22.40 -5.24 10.54
C SER A 28 21.04 -5.63 11.07
N ALA A 29 20.95 -6.49 12.06
CA ALA A 29 19.73 -7.11 12.53
C ALA A 29 18.62 -6.07 12.66
N ILE A 30 17.65 -6.14 11.75
CA ILE A 30 16.42 -5.35 11.81
C ILE A 30 15.80 -5.71 13.16
N ARG A 31 15.76 -4.75 14.08
CA ARG A 31 15.04 -4.92 15.34
C ARG A 31 13.55 -4.85 15.03
N ILE A 32 12.96 -6.00 14.70
CA ILE A 32 11.51 -6.13 14.71
C ILE A 32 11.06 -5.87 16.15
N ARG A 33 10.55 -4.66 16.40
CA ARG A 33 9.85 -4.39 17.65
C ARG A 33 8.54 -5.16 17.59
N LYS A 34 8.35 -6.14 18.48
CA LYS A 34 7.04 -6.75 18.68
C LYS A 34 6.03 -5.64 18.88
N SER A 35 5.09 -5.49 17.95
CA SER A 35 3.94 -4.62 18.12
C SER A 35 3.15 -5.09 19.35
N THR A 36 2.93 -4.20 20.29
CA THR A 36 1.87 -4.35 21.28
C THR A 36 0.62 -3.70 20.72
N ALA A 37 0.12 -4.24 19.58
CA ALA A 37 -1.11 -3.76 18.97
C ALA A 37 -2.25 -3.85 19.99
N THR A 38 -2.59 -2.73 20.58
CA THR A 38 -3.75 -2.60 21.45
C THR A 38 -4.84 -1.88 20.65
N ASN A 39 -5.92 -2.59 20.37
CA ASN A 39 -7.33 -2.19 20.29
C ASN A 39 -8.17 -2.68 19.11
N THR A 40 -7.66 -3.06 17.93
CA THR A 40 -8.51 -3.68 16.90
C THR A 40 -8.70 -5.18 17.11
N THR A 41 -7.71 -5.85 17.68
CA THR A 41 -7.78 -7.28 18.03
C THR A 41 -8.90 -7.63 19.02
N GLY A 42 -9.39 -6.65 19.79
CA GLY A 42 -10.48 -6.89 20.75
C GLY A 42 -11.85 -7.06 20.11
N VAL A 43 -12.11 -6.45 18.94
CA VAL A 43 -13.43 -6.47 18.28
C VAL A 43 -13.55 -7.62 17.29
N PHE A 44 -12.51 -7.86 16.50
CA PHE A 44 -12.54 -8.82 15.37
C PHE A 44 -11.77 -10.11 15.63
N GLY A 45 -11.13 -10.26 16.79
CA GLY A 45 -10.34 -11.43 17.17
C GLY A 45 -8.85 -11.31 16.85
N PRO A 46 -8.03 -12.25 17.39
CA PRO A 46 -6.57 -12.14 17.34
C PRO A 46 -5.99 -12.33 15.94
N ASP A 47 -6.69 -12.99 15.04
CA ASP A 47 -6.32 -13.25 13.65
C ASP A 47 -6.66 -12.09 12.70
N SER A 48 -7.33 -11.05 13.18
CA SER A 48 -7.72 -9.90 12.34
C SER A 48 -6.56 -9.01 11.88
N THR A 49 -5.36 -9.28 12.33
CA THR A 49 -4.12 -8.60 11.91
C THR A 49 -3.34 -9.36 10.83
N ILE A 50 -3.87 -10.48 10.32
CA ILE A 50 -3.24 -11.33 9.30
C ILE A 50 -4.27 -11.72 8.22
N TRP A 51 -5.02 -10.74 7.72
CA TRP A 51 -5.96 -10.91 6.61
C TRP A 51 -5.46 -10.21 5.33
N ALA A 52 -4.16 -10.21 5.13
CA ALA A 52 -3.50 -9.55 4.00
C ALA A 52 -3.94 -8.08 3.85
N GLU A 53 -4.16 -7.61 2.63
CA GLU A 53 -4.64 -6.25 2.35
C GLU A 53 -6.08 -5.99 2.84
N ASP A 54 -6.85 -7.02 3.16
CA ASP A 54 -8.21 -6.91 3.72
C ASP A 54 -8.23 -6.79 5.26
N THR A 55 -7.05 -6.71 5.87
CA THR A 55 -6.87 -6.43 7.30
C THR A 55 -7.42 -5.03 7.63
N PRO A 56 -8.26 -4.88 8.68
CA PRO A 56 -8.62 -3.58 9.23
C PRO A 56 -7.37 -2.84 9.73
N TYR A 57 -7.31 -1.52 9.56
CA TYR A 57 -6.19 -0.73 10.06
C TYR A 57 -5.85 -1.03 11.53
N PHE A 58 -4.58 -1.19 11.80
CA PHE A 58 -4.00 -1.20 13.13
C PHE A 58 -2.62 -0.52 13.12
N PRO A 59 -2.20 0.13 14.21
CA PRO A 59 -0.85 0.67 14.30
C PRO A 59 0.15 -0.47 14.44
N VAL A 60 1.16 -0.50 13.57
CA VAL A 60 2.24 -1.50 13.62
C VAL A 60 3.21 -1.21 14.78
N ALA A 61 3.31 0.05 15.18
CA ALA A 61 4.07 0.48 16.36
C ALA A 61 3.39 1.66 17.04
N ASP A 62 3.79 1.94 18.27
CA ASP A 62 3.40 3.17 18.95
C ASP A 62 4.05 4.37 18.26
N TYR A 63 3.27 5.40 17.98
CA TYR A 63 3.81 6.64 17.43
C TYR A 63 4.75 7.32 18.43
N VAL A 64 5.95 7.63 17.94
CA VAL A 64 6.93 8.44 18.68
C VAL A 64 6.98 9.83 18.05
N ALA A 65 6.63 10.86 18.81
CA ALA A 65 6.68 12.23 18.31
C ALA A 65 8.10 12.61 17.86
N PRO A 66 8.26 13.36 16.77
CA PRO A 66 9.55 13.85 16.35
C PRO A 66 10.11 14.87 17.34
N PRO A 67 11.44 15.06 17.38
CA PRO A 67 12.06 15.98 18.32
C PRO A 67 11.82 17.47 18.04
N SER A 68 11.24 17.84 16.89
CA SER A 68 11.03 19.22 16.47
C SER A 68 9.79 19.42 15.61
N ASN A 69 9.51 20.68 15.19
CA ASN A 69 8.41 21.00 14.27
C ASN A 69 8.64 20.38 12.89
N CYS A 70 7.56 19.87 12.29
CA CYS A 70 7.59 19.11 11.06
C CYS A 70 6.75 19.74 9.95
N GLU A 71 7.09 19.43 8.70
CA GLU A 71 6.22 19.44 7.54
C GLU A 71 5.75 18.01 7.30
N ILE A 72 4.50 17.81 6.89
CA ILE A 72 3.89 16.48 6.79
C ILE A 72 3.36 16.23 5.38
N ASP A 73 3.80 15.13 4.79
CA ASP A 73 3.17 14.51 3.63
C ASP A 73 2.58 13.16 4.05
N GLN A 74 1.26 13.02 3.94
CA GLN A 74 0.55 11.78 4.22
C GLN A 74 -0.03 11.22 2.92
N LEU A 75 0.25 9.94 2.66
CA LEU A 75 -0.39 9.13 1.62
C LEU A 75 -1.20 8.03 2.30
N GLU A 76 -2.51 8.00 2.08
CA GLU A 76 -3.44 7.09 2.75
C GLU A 76 -4.23 6.26 1.75
N ARG A 77 -4.29 4.94 1.99
CA ARG A 77 -5.20 4.01 1.32
C ARG A 77 -6.64 4.32 1.73
N HIS A 78 -7.60 4.10 0.82
CA HIS A 78 -9.03 4.13 1.18
C HIS A 78 -9.34 3.20 2.37
N GLY A 79 -10.40 3.50 3.11
CA GLY A 79 -10.91 2.66 4.20
C GLY A 79 -11.46 1.31 3.70
N ALA A 80 -11.92 0.47 4.63
CA ALA A 80 -12.48 -0.84 4.30
C ALA A 80 -13.62 -0.72 3.29
N ARG A 81 -13.59 -1.56 2.26
CA ARG A 81 -14.54 -1.62 1.15
C ARG A 81 -15.25 -2.96 1.05
N TYR A 82 -16.31 -3.00 0.27
CA TYR A 82 -16.88 -4.26 -0.19
C TYR A 82 -15.99 -4.92 -1.26
N PRO A 83 -16.16 -6.25 -1.50
CA PRO A 83 -15.40 -6.94 -2.53
C PRO A 83 -15.57 -6.31 -3.91
N LYS A 84 -14.51 -6.33 -4.72
CA LYS A 84 -14.58 -5.96 -6.14
C LYS A 84 -15.53 -6.92 -6.89
N LYS A 85 -15.98 -6.52 -8.06
CA LYS A 85 -16.95 -7.26 -8.88
C LYS A 85 -16.51 -8.68 -9.26
N SER A 86 -15.22 -8.88 -9.56
CA SER A 86 -14.71 -10.21 -9.93
C SER A 86 -14.69 -11.17 -8.72
N PRO A 87 -14.09 -10.85 -7.58
CA PRO A 87 -14.22 -11.63 -6.35
C PRO A 87 -15.67 -11.91 -5.95
N THR A 88 -16.56 -10.90 -5.98
CA THR A 88 -17.99 -11.08 -5.70
C THR A 88 -18.62 -12.21 -6.49
N LYS A 89 -18.34 -12.31 -7.81
CA LYS A 89 -18.87 -13.39 -8.66
C LYS A 89 -18.33 -14.76 -8.25
N LYS A 90 -17.05 -14.83 -7.91
CA LYS A 90 -16.36 -16.07 -7.50
C LYS A 90 -16.90 -16.55 -6.14
N ILE A 91 -16.98 -15.66 -5.15
CA ILE A 91 -17.56 -15.93 -3.84
C ILE A 91 -19.01 -16.47 -3.98
N LYS A 92 -19.86 -15.78 -4.74
CA LYS A 92 -21.25 -16.24 -4.98
C LYS A 92 -21.32 -17.60 -5.68
N SER A 93 -20.36 -17.91 -6.55
CA SER A 93 -20.25 -19.21 -7.21
C SER A 93 -19.92 -20.31 -6.22
N ALA A 94 -18.90 -20.11 -5.37
CA ALA A 94 -18.48 -21.05 -4.34
C ALA A 94 -19.59 -21.28 -3.29
N LEU A 95 -20.21 -20.22 -2.79
CA LEU A 95 -21.37 -20.32 -1.89
C LEU A 95 -22.50 -21.14 -2.48
N LYS A 96 -22.84 -20.93 -3.74
CA LYS A 96 -23.87 -21.70 -4.42
C LYS A 96 -23.56 -23.18 -4.52
N LYS A 97 -22.28 -23.59 -4.61
CA LYS A 97 -21.88 -24.99 -4.57
C LYS A 97 -22.21 -25.60 -3.20
N LEU A 98 -21.84 -24.92 -2.11
CA LEU A 98 -22.12 -25.35 -0.74
C LEU A 98 -23.63 -25.40 -0.42
N GLN A 99 -24.38 -24.38 -0.80
CA GLN A 99 -25.81 -24.26 -0.48
C GLN A 99 -26.72 -25.20 -1.28
N LYS A 100 -26.20 -25.86 -2.31
CA LYS A 100 -26.98 -26.84 -3.09
C LYS A 100 -27.00 -28.24 -2.48
N VAL A 101 -26.13 -28.50 -1.50
CA VAL A 101 -25.97 -29.82 -0.88
C VAL A 101 -26.34 -29.78 0.59
N THR A 102 -26.52 -30.93 1.20
CA THR A 102 -26.72 -31.03 2.64
C THR A 102 -25.38 -30.89 3.34
N ILE A 103 -25.25 -29.87 4.19
CA ILE A 103 -24.09 -29.70 5.04
C ILE A 103 -24.20 -30.59 6.26
N THR A 104 -23.21 -31.43 6.48
CA THR A 104 -23.20 -32.43 7.57
C THR A 104 -22.28 -32.02 8.73
N GLU A 105 -21.29 -31.15 8.46
CA GLU A 105 -20.34 -30.66 9.45
C GLU A 105 -20.96 -29.52 10.29
N THR A 106 -20.88 -29.64 11.62
CA THR A 106 -21.53 -28.72 12.55
C THR A 106 -21.04 -27.29 12.42
N SER A 107 -19.72 -27.10 12.30
CA SER A 107 -19.09 -25.78 12.17
C SER A 107 -19.47 -25.05 10.89
N MET A 108 -20.04 -25.75 9.91
CA MET A 108 -20.45 -25.20 8.61
C MET A 108 -21.96 -25.00 8.48
N GLN A 109 -22.76 -25.34 9.49
CA GLN A 109 -24.24 -25.29 9.40
C GLN A 109 -24.79 -23.89 9.10
N PHE A 110 -24.13 -22.83 9.57
CA PHE A 110 -24.52 -21.45 9.33
C PHE A 110 -24.56 -21.10 7.84
N ILE A 111 -23.73 -21.77 7.00
CA ILE A 111 -23.63 -21.53 5.55
C ILE A 111 -24.95 -21.82 4.85
N SER A 112 -25.74 -22.77 5.36
CA SER A 112 -27.05 -23.12 4.78
C SER A 112 -28.03 -21.96 4.79
N ASN A 113 -27.91 -21.05 5.78
CA ASN A 113 -28.77 -19.90 5.96
C ASN A 113 -28.08 -18.57 5.61
N PHE A 114 -26.79 -18.61 5.29
CA PHE A 114 -26.02 -17.41 4.97
C PHE A 114 -26.54 -16.78 3.67
N THR A 115 -26.81 -15.48 3.72
CA THR A 115 -27.19 -14.69 2.55
C THR A 115 -26.06 -13.71 2.22
N TYR A 116 -25.59 -13.75 0.99
CA TYR A 116 -24.62 -12.77 0.49
C TYR A 116 -25.36 -11.49 0.10
N ASP A 117 -25.33 -10.51 0.97
CA ASP A 117 -25.95 -9.18 0.80
C ASP A 117 -24.93 -8.02 0.82
N LEU A 118 -23.63 -8.36 0.66
CA LEU A 118 -22.58 -7.37 0.56
C LEU A 118 -22.74 -6.49 -0.69
N GLY A 119 -22.37 -5.21 -0.56
CA GLY A 119 -22.17 -4.29 -1.67
C GLY A 119 -21.03 -4.71 -2.61
N GLU A 120 -20.70 -3.86 -3.54
CA GLU A 120 -19.62 -4.09 -4.52
C GLU A 120 -18.79 -2.80 -4.65
N ASP A 121 -17.47 -2.88 -4.44
CA ASP A 121 -16.47 -1.80 -4.63
C ASP A 121 -16.59 -0.57 -3.72
N ASP A 122 -17.74 -0.28 -3.17
CA ASP A 122 -17.99 0.90 -2.36
C ASP A 122 -17.35 0.79 -0.97
N LEU A 123 -17.08 1.95 -0.38
CA LEU A 123 -16.62 2.07 1.00
C LEU A 123 -17.69 1.51 1.97
N THR A 124 -17.25 0.69 2.95
CA THR A 124 -18.17 0.25 4.01
C THR A 124 -18.38 1.36 5.05
N PRO A 125 -19.46 1.30 5.87
CA PRO A 125 -19.58 2.20 7.01
C PRO A 125 -18.41 2.14 7.97
N TYR A 126 -17.81 0.95 8.13
CA TYR A 126 -16.59 0.78 8.94
C TYR A 126 -15.38 1.47 8.28
N GLY A 127 -15.22 1.34 6.96
CA GLY A 127 -14.16 2.04 6.23
C GLY A 127 -14.31 3.57 6.28
N ALA A 128 -15.54 4.09 6.23
CA ALA A 128 -15.80 5.50 6.45
C ALA A 128 -15.37 5.96 7.85
N LEU A 129 -15.63 5.13 8.89
CA LEU A 129 -15.16 5.41 10.25
C LEU A 129 -13.64 5.36 10.37
N GLN A 130 -12.96 4.39 9.73
CA GLN A 130 -11.50 4.31 9.71
C GLN A 130 -10.86 5.60 9.16
N SER A 131 -11.36 6.10 8.02
CA SER A 131 -10.88 7.35 7.43
C SER A 131 -11.21 8.57 8.30
N TYR A 132 -12.39 8.60 8.93
CA TYR A 132 -12.76 9.64 9.88
C TYR A 132 -11.81 9.67 11.09
N ASP A 133 -11.53 8.52 11.69
CA ASP A 133 -10.63 8.39 12.85
C ASP A 133 -9.19 8.76 12.46
N ALA A 134 -8.75 8.46 11.23
CA ALA A 134 -7.48 8.90 10.68
C ALA A 134 -7.37 10.43 10.63
N GLY A 135 -8.45 11.11 10.22
CA GLY A 135 -8.52 12.59 10.24
C GLY A 135 -8.48 13.16 11.66
N VAL A 136 -9.16 12.54 12.62
CA VAL A 136 -9.08 12.92 14.03
C VAL A 136 -7.65 12.78 14.54
N GLU A 137 -7.00 11.65 14.28
CA GLU A 137 -5.62 11.38 14.69
C GLU A 137 -4.64 12.39 14.07
N ALA A 138 -4.78 12.67 12.78
CA ALA A 138 -3.95 13.62 12.06
C ALA A 138 -4.01 15.03 12.70
N TYR A 139 -5.21 15.52 13.00
CA TYR A 139 -5.34 16.79 13.71
C TYR A 139 -4.71 16.76 15.10
N GLN A 140 -4.99 15.73 15.90
CA GLN A 140 -4.46 15.63 17.26
C GLN A 140 -2.92 15.58 17.28
N ARG A 141 -2.32 14.91 16.31
CA ARG A 141 -0.88 14.73 16.19
C ARG A 141 -0.17 15.99 15.71
N TYR A 142 -0.75 16.69 14.74
CA TYR A 142 -0.10 17.78 14.01
C TYR A 142 -0.80 19.13 14.18
N THR A 143 -1.51 19.34 15.29
CA THR A 143 -2.23 20.58 15.61
C THR A 143 -1.33 21.82 15.46
N SER A 144 -0.09 21.76 15.95
CA SER A 144 0.84 22.90 15.92
C SER A 144 1.16 23.38 14.50
N LEU A 145 1.20 22.49 13.52
CA LEU A 145 1.44 22.84 12.13
C LEU A 145 0.24 23.59 11.53
N VAL A 146 -0.97 23.13 11.85
CA VAL A 146 -2.22 23.73 11.35
C VAL A 146 -2.45 25.11 11.95
N GLU A 147 -2.22 25.26 13.24
CA GLU A 147 -2.33 26.57 13.93
C GLU A 147 -1.35 27.61 13.37
N ALA A 148 -0.15 27.19 13.01
CA ALA A 148 0.88 28.07 12.49
C ALA A 148 0.72 28.41 10.99
N ASN A 149 0.29 27.44 10.16
CA ASN A 149 0.47 27.53 8.71
C ASN A 149 -0.83 27.28 7.90
N GLY A 150 -1.95 27.02 8.55
CA GLY A 150 -3.25 26.84 7.91
C GLY A 150 -3.62 25.41 7.58
N LEU A 151 -4.66 25.25 6.76
CA LEU A 151 -5.32 23.96 6.50
C LEU A 151 -4.44 23.03 5.66
N PRO A 152 -4.54 21.70 5.90
CA PRO A 152 -4.00 20.68 5.02
C PRO A 152 -4.50 20.85 3.57
N PHE A 153 -3.65 20.54 2.60
CA PHE A 153 -4.04 20.40 1.21
C PHE A 153 -4.35 18.95 0.91
N VAL A 154 -5.58 18.67 0.45
CA VAL A 154 -6.10 17.30 0.33
C VAL A 154 -6.36 16.96 -1.13
N ARG A 155 -5.82 15.82 -1.61
CA ARG A 155 -6.06 15.26 -2.95
C ARG A 155 -6.56 13.81 -2.85
N ALA A 156 -7.23 13.34 -3.88
CA ALA A 156 -7.67 11.95 -4.01
C ALA A 156 -7.65 11.48 -5.47
N SER A 157 -7.34 10.21 -5.71
CA SER A 157 -7.68 9.53 -6.95
C SER A 157 -9.21 9.47 -7.13
N SER A 158 -9.70 9.37 -8.36
CA SER A 158 -11.13 9.58 -8.67
C SER A 158 -12.06 8.42 -8.32
N SER A 159 -11.55 7.27 -7.92
CA SER A 159 -12.37 6.15 -7.46
C SER A 159 -13.24 6.57 -6.28
N GLN A 160 -14.56 6.25 -6.33
CA GLN A 160 -15.53 6.76 -5.34
C GLN A 160 -15.11 6.44 -3.90
N ARG A 161 -14.64 5.23 -3.62
CA ARG A 161 -14.18 4.83 -2.28
C ARG A 161 -12.99 5.67 -1.77
N VAL A 162 -12.13 6.13 -2.69
CA VAL A 162 -10.97 7.00 -2.35
C VAL A 162 -11.45 8.41 -2.04
N VAL A 163 -12.33 8.95 -2.89
CA VAL A 163 -12.98 10.27 -2.69
C VAL A 163 -13.76 10.31 -1.38
N ASP A 164 -14.53 9.25 -1.09
CA ASP A 164 -15.30 9.14 0.16
C ASP A 164 -14.39 9.05 1.39
N SER A 165 -13.25 8.33 1.27
CA SER A 165 -12.26 8.26 2.35
C SER A 165 -11.66 9.63 2.63
N ALA A 166 -11.22 10.36 1.61
CA ALA A 166 -10.74 11.75 1.76
C ALA A 166 -11.80 12.66 2.40
N GLY A 167 -13.07 12.52 1.99
CA GLY A 167 -14.20 13.27 2.57
C GLY A 167 -14.41 12.96 4.06
N ASN A 168 -14.36 11.69 4.46
CA ASN A 168 -14.48 11.29 5.85
C ASN A 168 -13.28 11.74 6.70
N TRP A 169 -12.07 11.67 6.16
CA TRP A 169 -10.87 12.19 6.81
C TRP A 169 -11.00 13.70 7.09
N THR A 170 -11.41 14.49 6.09
CA THR A 170 -11.61 15.94 6.30
C THR A 170 -12.67 16.23 7.35
N ALA A 171 -13.74 15.42 7.41
CA ALA A 171 -14.78 15.53 8.43
C ALA A 171 -14.25 15.20 9.83
N GLY A 172 -13.45 14.14 9.99
CA GLY A 172 -12.79 13.77 11.23
C GLY A 172 -11.84 14.84 11.73
N PHE A 173 -11.01 15.38 10.85
CA PHE A 173 -10.09 16.49 11.12
C PHE A 173 -10.84 17.75 11.62
N ALA A 174 -11.92 18.12 10.90
CA ALA A 174 -12.76 19.25 11.29
C ALA A 174 -13.42 19.02 12.66
N ALA A 175 -13.95 17.84 12.91
CA ALA A 175 -14.59 17.50 14.19
C ALA A 175 -13.59 17.58 15.36
N ALA A 176 -12.38 17.05 15.20
CA ALA A 176 -11.33 17.09 16.22
C ALA A 176 -10.90 18.53 16.56
N SER A 177 -10.97 19.43 15.60
CA SER A 177 -10.69 20.87 15.79
C SER A 177 -11.89 21.67 16.31
N ASN A 178 -13.00 21.02 16.66
CA ASN A 178 -14.29 21.68 16.96
C ASN A 178 -14.74 22.62 15.82
N SER A 179 -14.50 22.22 14.58
CA SER A 179 -14.81 22.98 13.36
C SER A 179 -14.09 24.35 13.23
N VAL A 180 -12.97 24.49 13.94
CA VAL A 180 -12.08 25.66 13.77
C VAL A 180 -11.30 25.53 12.46
N TYR A 181 -10.81 24.34 12.17
CA TYR A 181 -10.08 23.99 10.97
C TYR A 181 -10.86 22.98 10.15
N THR A 182 -11.32 23.39 8.98
CA THR A 182 -12.19 22.61 8.10
C THR A 182 -11.54 22.41 6.74
N PRO A 183 -10.57 21.47 6.62
CA PRO A 183 -9.98 21.15 5.32
C PRO A 183 -11.05 20.62 4.36
N VAL A 184 -10.82 20.77 3.07
CA VAL A 184 -11.68 20.27 2.01
C VAL A 184 -10.86 19.44 1.03
N LEU A 185 -11.49 18.44 0.41
CA LEU A 185 -10.90 17.76 -0.74
C LEU A 185 -10.72 18.78 -1.86
N SER A 186 -9.48 19.11 -2.17
CA SER A 186 -9.11 20.23 -3.04
C SER A 186 -8.98 19.81 -4.50
N VAL A 187 -8.48 18.58 -4.75
CA VAL A 187 -8.26 18.04 -6.09
C VAL A 187 -8.68 16.57 -6.14
N ILE A 188 -9.39 16.20 -7.17
CA ILE A 188 -9.66 14.80 -7.56
C ILE A 188 -8.93 14.59 -8.87
N ILE A 189 -8.00 13.61 -8.89
CA ILE A 189 -7.22 13.26 -10.07
C ILE A 189 -7.93 12.10 -10.78
N SER A 190 -8.10 12.19 -12.10
CA SER A 190 -8.82 11.18 -12.87
C SER A 190 -7.95 9.95 -13.14
N GLU A 191 -8.46 8.77 -12.77
CA GLU A 191 -7.83 7.47 -13.09
C GLU A 191 -7.83 7.15 -14.61
N ASP A 192 -8.58 7.91 -15.42
CA ASP A 192 -8.57 7.76 -16.89
C ASP A 192 -7.37 8.45 -17.57
N GLY A 193 -6.47 9.07 -16.80
CA GLY A 193 -5.33 9.84 -17.30
C GLY A 193 -4.07 9.63 -16.47
N ASN A 194 -3.16 10.59 -16.54
CA ASN A 194 -1.99 10.61 -15.66
C ASN A 194 -2.45 10.89 -14.22
N ASP A 195 -2.35 9.89 -13.38
CA ASP A 195 -2.72 9.95 -11.97
C ASP A 195 -1.60 9.36 -11.10
N THR A 196 -0.93 10.20 -10.34
CA THR A 196 0.12 9.79 -9.40
C THR A 196 -0.43 9.12 -8.14
N LEU A 197 -1.75 9.13 -7.95
CA LEU A 197 -2.47 8.49 -6.85
C LEU A 197 -3.13 7.17 -7.27
N ASN A 198 -2.82 6.66 -8.49
CA ASN A 198 -3.29 5.38 -9.00
C ASN A 198 -2.16 4.62 -9.70
N ASP A 199 -2.14 3.31 -9.57
CA ASP A 199 -1.16 2.41 -10.18
C ASP A 199 -1.44 2.08 -11.66
N GLY A 200 -2.63 2.38 -12.15
CA GLY A 200 -3.09 2.04 -13.51
C GLY A 200 -2.44 2.82 -14.66
N SER A 201 -1.49 3.73 -14.40
CA SER A 201 -0.88 4.56 -15.44
C SER A 201 0.14 3.84 -16.32
N CYS A 202 0.58 2.61 -15.95
CA CYS A 202 1.55 1.82 -16.69
C CYS A 202 0.88 0.71 -17.52
N ALA A 203 0.72 0.93 -18.85
CA ALA A 203 0.10 -0.05 -19.72
C ALA A 203 0.89 -1.38 -19.84
N ALA A 204 2.21 -1.34 -19.70
CA ALA A 204 3.05 -2.54 -19.73
C ALA A 204 2.81 -3.46 -18.53
N LEU A 205 2.36 -2.92 -17.41
CA LEU A 205 2.02 -3.70 -16.23
C LEU A 205 0.65 -4.37 -16.39
N SER A 206 -0.34 -3.70 -16.99
CA SER A 206 -1.70 -4.25 -17.19
C SER A 206 -1.71 -5.53 -18.03
N ASP A 207 -0.70 -5.75 -18.86
CA ASP A 207 -0.52 -6.97 -19.68
C ASP A 207 0.27 -8.06 -18.92
N SER A 208 1.00 -7.71 -17.86
CA SER A 208 1.85 -8.61 -17.05
C SER A 208 1.28 -8.89 -15.66
N ASP A 209 0.20 -8.28 -15.31
CA ASP A 209 -0.36 -8.05 -13.99
C ASP A 209 -0.90 -9.21 -13.25
N SER A 210 -0.78 -10.37 -13.75
CA SER A 210 -1.29 -11.44 -12.92
C SER A 210 -0.10 -12.07 -12.22
N PRO A 211 0.03 -11.94 -10.89
CA PRO A 211 0.84 -12.86 -10.11
C PRO A 211 0.25 -14.27 -10.19
N GLY A 212 -0.67 -14.48 -11.13
CA GLY A 212 -1.53 -15.62 -11.30
C GLY A 212 -0.85 -16.98 -11.24
N ASP A 213 0.39 -17.10 -11.70
CA ASP A 213 1.12 -18.36 -11.60
C ASP A 213 1.63 -18.60 -10.17
N GLN A 214 2.10 -17.55 -9.49
CA GLN A 214 2.62 -17.62 -8.12
C GLN A 214 1.48 -17.80 -7.12
N GLU A 215 0.42 -17.02 -7.25
CA GLU A 215 -0.79 -17.15 -6.44
C GLU A 215 -1.46 -18.50 -6.64
N ALA A 216 -1.67 -18.95 -7.88
CA ALA A 216 -2.29 -20.22 -8.17
C ALA A 216 -1.49 -21.39 -7.59
N ALA A 217 -0.17 -21.35 -7.70
CA ALA A 217 0.70 -22.36 -7.11
C ALA A 217 0.57 -22.38 -5.57
N TRP A 218 0.48 -21.22 -4.94
CA TRP A 218 0.31 -21.14 -3.48
C TRP A 218 -1.09 -21.54 -3.03
N ILE A 219 -2.14 -21.14 -3.73
CA ILE A 219 -3.51 -21.57 -3.48
C ILE A 219 -3.58 -23.10 -3.48
N ASP A 220 -2.96 -23.75 -4.46
CA ASP A 220 -2.94 -25.23 -4.57
C ASP A 220 -2.13 -25.92 -3.45
N ILE A 221 -1.38 -25.17 -2.65
CA ILE A 221 -0.64 -25.68 -1.50
C ILE A 221 -1.41 -25.46 -0.20
N TYR A 222 -1.74 -24.21 0.12
CA TYR A 222 -2.25 -23.89 1.46
C TYR A 222 -3.74 -24.24 1.65
N THR A 223 -4.54 -24.27 0.57
CA THR A 223 -5.98 -24.53 0.68
C THR A 223 -6.35 -26.01 0.60
N VAL A 224 -5.47 -26.90 0.17
CA VAL A 224 -5.79 -28.33 -0.08
C VAL A 224 -6.54 -28.98 1.08
N ASN A 225 -5.97 -28.94 2.29
CA ASN A 225 -6.58 -29.54 3.47
C ASN A 225 -7.90 -28.86 3.86
N ILE A 226 -8.00 -27.55 3.63
CA ILE A 226 -9.21 -26.77 3.89
C ILE A 226 -10.30 -27.17 2.90
N THR A 227 -9.96 -27.28 1.62
CA THR A 227 -10.87 -27.73 0.54
C THR A 227 -11.39 -29.12 0.81
N ASP A 228 -10.52 -30.05 1.23
CA ASP A 228 -10.91 -31.42 1.59
C ASP A 228 -11.87 -31.42 2.79
N TYR A 229 -11.61 -30.61 3.82
CA TYR A 229 -12.49 -30.45 4.97
C TYR A 229 -13.88 -29.93 4.56
N LEU A 230 -13.93 -28.86 3.76
CA LEU A 230 -15.19 -28.27 3.28
C LEU A 230 -15.99 -29.28 2.42
N ASN A 231 -15.34 -29.99 1.52
CA ASN A 231 -15.97 -31.01 0.69
C ASN A 231 -16.46 -32.23 1.50
N ALA A 232 -15.71 -32.65 2.54
CA ALA A 232 -16.14 -33.72 3.45
C ALA A 232 -17.37 -33.28 4.27
N GLY A 233 -17.41 -32.02 4.74
CA GLY A 233 -18.53 -31.44 5.50
C GLY A 233 -19.77 -31.11 4.64
N ALA A 234 -19.60 -30.98 3.31
CA ALA A 234 -20.64 -30.70 2.35
C ALA A 234 -20.56 -31.68 1.15
N PRO A 235 -20.89 -33.00 1.33
CA PRO A 235 -20.68 -34.00 0.30
C PRO A 235 -21.43 -33.67 -0.99
N GLY A 236 -20.68 -33.60 -2.10
CA GLY A 236 -21.22 -33.26 -3.43
C GLY A 236 -21.15 -31.77 -3.78
N ALA A 237 -20.61 -30.92 -2.93
CA ALA A 237 -20.38 -29.49 -3.25
C ALA A 237 -19.38 -29.33 -4.40
N GLY A 238 -18.30 -30.12 -4.40
CA GLY A 238 -17.30 -30.11 -5.46
C GLY A 238 -16.52 -28.79 -5.56
N LEU A 239 -16.09 -28.28 -4.40
CA LEU A 239 -15.21 -27.11 -4.33
C LEU A 239 -13.83 -27.48 -4.85
N ASP A 240 -13.21 -26.54 -5.54
CA ASP A 240 -11.78 -26.54 -5.83
C ASP A 240 -11.01 -25.58 -4.88
N ASN A 241 -9.69 -25.56 -5.00
CA ASN A 241 -8.82 -24.75 -4.16
C ASN A 241 -9.07 -23.25 -4.34
N THR A 242 -9.39 -22.83 -5.56
CA THR A 242 -9.75 -21.43 -5.88
C THR A 242 -11.09 -21.04 -5.24
N ASP A 243 -12.10 -21.93 -5.23
CA ASP A 243 -13.34 -21.67 -4.50
C ASP A 243 -13.08 -21.45 -3.01
N THR A 244 -12.19 -22.27 -2.43
CA THR A 244 -11.80 -22.18 -1.01
C THR A 244 -11.13 -20.84 -0.71
N GLN A 245 -10.21 -20.38 -1.55
CA GLN A 245 -9.59 -19.06 -1.44
C GLN A 245 -10.66 -17.96 -1.33
N TYR A 246 -11.60 -17.91 -2.27
CA TYR A 246 -12.67 -16.91 -2.25
C TYR A 246 -13.65 -17.05 -1.08
N LEU A 247 -13.80 -18.22 -0.51
CA LEU A 247 -14.61 -18.40 0.71
C LEU A 247 -13.88 -17.88 1.94
N ILE A 248 -12.53 -17.96 2.00
CA ILE A 248 -11.73 -17.40 3.09
C ILE A 248 -11.88 -15.86 3.11
N GLU A 249 -11.91 -15.19 1.95
CA GLU A 249 -12.13 -13.75 1.84
C GLU A 249 -13.47 -13.28 2.46
N LEU A 250 -14.45 -14.17 2.64
CA LEU A 250 -15.69 -13.82 3.34
C LEU A 250 -15.47 -13.43 4.80
N CYS A 251 -14.42 -13.94 5.45
CA CYS A 251 -14.12 -13.54 6.82
C CYS A 251 -13.89 -12.02 6.92
N PRO A 252 -12.85 -11.43 6.30
CA PRO A 252 -12.62 -10.00 6.38
C PRO A 252 -13.79 -9.18 5.83
N PHE A 253 -14.30 -9.50 4.65
CA PHE A 253 -15.34 -8.67 4.02
C PHE A 253 -16.66 -8.63 4.79
N VAL A 254 -17.15 -9.75 5.31
CA VAL A 254 -18.36 -9.76 6.14
C VAL A 254 -18.11 -9.07 7.48
N THR A 255 -16.94 -9.22 8.04
CA THR A 255 -16.54 -8.58 9.30
C THR A 255 -16.54 -7.05 9.16
N VAL A 256 -15.87 -6.50 8.16
CA VAL A 256 -15.81 -5.04 7.98
C VAL A 256 -17.13 -4.46 7.48
N ALA A 257 -17.95 -5.23 6.78
CA ALA A 257 -19.28 -4.80 6.35
C ALA A 257 -20.24 -4.63 7.55
N ASN A 258 -20.17 -5.54 8.50
CA ASN A 258 -21.06 -5.58 9.68
C ASN A 258 -20.45 -4.92 10.92
N SER A 259 -19.16 -4.55 10.89
CA SER A 259 -18.41 -4.08 12.06
C SER A 259 -18.43 -5.09 13.23
N GLU A 260 -18.56 -6.36 12.92
CA GLU A 260 -18.62 -7.47 13.87
C GLU A 260 -17.94 -8.71 13.27
N ARG A 261 -17.24 -9.49 14.13
CA ARG A 261 -16.58 -10.72 13.70
C ARG A 261 -17.56 -11.70 13.06
N SER A 262 -17.25 -12.16 11.87
CA SER A 262 -18.07 -13.08 11.10
C SER A 262 -17.89 -14.54 11.53
N GLU A 263 -18.94 -15.38 11.44
CA GLU A 263 -18.85 -16.84 11.60
C GLU A 263 -17.88 -17.49 10.58
N TRP A 264 -17.66 -16.86 9.43
CA TRP A 264 -16.64 -17.27 8.48
C TRP A 264 -15.22 -17.20 9.08
N CYS A 265 -14.96 -16.20 9.91
CA CYS A 265 -13.68 -16.07 10.58
C CYS A 265 -13.45 -17.20 11.57
N ASP A 266 -14.48 -17.59 12.32
CA ASP A 266 -14.37 -18.68 13.28
C ASP A 266 -14.13 -20.03 12.59
N LEU A 267 -14.83 -20.28 11.47
CA LEU A 267 -14.59 -21.44 10.65
C LEU A 267 -13.14 -21.52 10.16
N PHE A 268 -12.66 -20.48 9.50
CA PHE A 268 -11.32 -20.49 8.88
C PHE A 268 -10.19 -20.35 9.89
N SER A 269 -10.41 -19.68 11.04
CA SER A 269 -9.48 -19.69 12.16
C SER A 269 -9.29 -21.11 12.72
N SER A 270 -10.37 -21.89 12.84
CA SER A 270 -10.31 -23.27 13.31
C SER A 270 -9.57 -24.20 12.35
N LEU A 271 -9.42 -23.82 11.09
CA LEU A 271 -8.73 -24.56 10.03
C LEU A 271 -7.32 -24.00 9.74
N ASP A 272 -6.83 -23.07 10.56
CA ASP A 272 -5.52 -22.42 10.42
C ASP A 272 -5.28 -21.79 9.02
N ALA A 273 -6.33 -21.18 8.45
CA ALA A 273 -6.32 -20.67 7.09
C ALA A 273 -5.54 -19.33 6.94
N PHE A 274 -5.53 -18.50 7.98
CA PHE A 274 -5.06 -17.12 7.84
C PHE A 274 -3.56 -16.93 7.63
N PRO A 275 -2.65 -17.74 8.18
CA PRO A 275 -1.24 -17.64 7.79
C PRO A 275 -1.01 -17.88 6.29
N GLY A 276 -1.76 -18.82 5.71
CA GLY A 276 -1.71 -19.07 4.27
C GLY A 276 -2.35 -17.95 3.44
N PHE A 277 -3.43 -17.38 3.95
CA PHE A 277 -4.11 -16.24 3.32
C PHE A 277 -3.26 -14.95 3.38
N GLU A 278 -2.59 -14.68 4.49
CA GLU A 278 -1.62 -13.59 4.61
C GLU A 278 -0.53 -13.71 3.55
N TYR A 279 0.07 -14.91 3.43
CA TYR A 279 1.12 -15.12 2.44
C TYR A 279 0.62 -15.07 0.99
N TYR A 280 -0.64 -15.41 0.75
CA TYR A 280 -1.29 -15.17 -0.54
C TYR A 280 -1.27 -13.68 -0.91
N GLY A 281 -1.66 -12.80 0.03
CA GLY A 281 -1.58 -11.36 -0.18
C GLY A 281 -0.15 -10.83 -0.30
N ASP A 282 0.80 -11.42 0.46
CA ASP A 282 2.22 -11.10 0.32
C ASP A 282 2.72 -11.37 -1.11
N LEU A 283 2.33 -12.51 -1.70
CA LEU A 283 2.66 -12.88 -3.07
C LEU A 283 1.97 -11.97 -4.09
N ASP A 284 0.68 -11.66 -3.90
CA ASP A 284 -0.09 -10.74 -4.75
C ASP A 284 0.63 -9.40 -4.87
N LYS A 285 0.90 -8.77 -3.75
CA LYS A 285 1.54 -7.45 -3.74
C LYS A 285 3.01 -7.47 -4.18
N TYR A 286 3.75 -8.53 -3.81
CA TYR A 286 5.15 -8.65 -4.20
C TYR A 286 5.32 -8.81 -5.71
N TYR A 287 4.57 -9.75 -6.31
CA TYR A 287 4.65 -10.05 -7.73
C TYR A 287 3.71 -9.21 -8.60
N GLY A 288 2.67 -8.58 -8.03
CA GLY A 288 1.75 -7.68 -8.74
C GLY A 288 2.33 -6.29 -8.98
N THR A 289 2.66 -5.58 -7.91
CA THR A 289 3.07 -4.16 -7.98
C THR A 289 4.35 -3.84 -7.21
N GLY A 290 4.96 -4.83 -6.56
CA GLY A 290 6.15 -4.67 -5.74
C GLY A 290 7.46 -5.06 -6.43
N TRP A 291 8.44 -5.43 -5.61
CA TRP A 291 9.79 -5.79 -6.03
C TRP A 291 9.86 -6.98 -6.99
N GLY A 292 8.88 -7.89 -6.94
CA GLY A 292 8.82 -9.08 -7.80
C GLY A 292 8.55 -8.78 -9.28
N GLN A 293 8.05 -7.59 -9.61
CA GLN A 293 7.90 -7.10 -10.99
C GLN A 293 9.18 -6.45 -11.56
N GLY A 294 10.30 -6.56 -10.85
CA GLY A 294 11.54 -5.90 -11.26
C GLY A 294 11.36 -4.38 -11.29
N ASP A 295 11.78 -3.73 -12.36
CA ASP A 295 11.68 -2.27 -12.45
C ASP A 295 10.24 -1.76 -12.70
N LEU A 296 9.32 -2.60 -13.18
CA LEU A 296 7.96 -2.18 -13.54
C LEU A 296 7.11 -1.85 -12.32
N GLY A 297 7.20 -2.64 -11.24
CA GLY A 297 6.48 -2.38 -10.00
C GLY A 297 6.85 -1.02 -9.40
N PRO A 298 8.12 -0.82 -9.02
CA PRO A 298 8.61 0.46 -8.48
C PRO A 298 8.37 1.65 -9.42
N ALA A 299 8.40 1.42 -10.74
CA ALA A 299 8.21 2.50 -11.72
C ALA A 299 6.85 3.19 -11.60
N GLN A 300 5.81 2.52 -11.16
CA GLN A 300 4.50 3.13 -10.93
C GLN A 300 4.48 4.14 -9.77
N GLY A 301 5.37 3.96 -8.78
CA GLY A 301 5.53 4.89 -7.66
C GLY A 301 6.39 6.11 -7.95
N ILE A 302 7.01 6.21 -9.14
CA ILE A 302 7.96 7.27 -9.49
C ILE A 302 7.28 8.65 -9.46
N GLY A 303 6.14 8.78 -10.12
CA GLY A 303 5.44 10.07 -10.22
C GLY A 303 5.13 10.66 -8.85
N TYR A 304 4.51 9.87 -7.97
CA TYR A 304 4.24 10.31 -6.60
C TYR A 304 5.53 10.63 -5.83
N THR A 305 6.57 9.80 -5.96
CA THR A 305 7.86 10.05 -5.29
C THR A 305 8.46 11.38 -5.74
N ASN A 306 8.39 11.73 -7.03
CA ASN A 306 8.88 13.02 -7.53
C ASN A 306 8.01 14.20 -7.09
N GLU A 307 6.70 14.04 -6.95
CA GLU A 307 5.82 15.03 -6.32
C GLU A 307 6.16 15.23 -4.84
N LEU A 308 6.40 14.16 -4.09
CA LEU A 308 6.86 14.23 -2.69
C LEU A 308 8.18 15.00 -2.58
N LEU A 309 9.16 14.68 -3.41
CA LEU A 309 10.44 15.39 -3.43
C LEU A 309 10.28 16.87 -3.75
N ALA A 310 9.38 17.22 -4.69
CA ALA A 310 9.07 18.60 -5.04
C ALA A 310 8.53 19.39 -3.83
N ARG A 311 7.65 18.79 -3.04
CA ARG A 311 7.11 19.37 -1.79
C ARG A 311 8.21 19.53 -0.74
N LEU A 312 8.94 18.46 -0.44
CA LEU A 312 10.00 18.46 0.57
C LEU A 312 11.13 19.45 0.26
N THR A 313 11.41 19.73 -1.01
CA THR A 313 12.47 20.66 -1.43
C THR A 313 11.96 22.03 -1.86
N ASN A 314 10.63 22.23 -1.87
CA ASN A 314 9.97 23.42 -2.38
C ASN A 314 10.44 23.79 -3.82
N THR A 315 10.54 22.76 -4.68
CA THR A 315 10.95 22.88 -6.08
C THR A 315 9.82 22.41 -7.01
N ALA A 316 9.85 22.85 -8.28
CA ALA A 316 8.88 22.33 -9.25
C ALA A 316 9.06 20.83 -9.46
N VAL A 317 7.94 20.12 -9.70
CA VAL A 317 7.96 18.70 -10.07
C VAL A 317 8.76 18.54 -11.36
N ASN A 318 9.69 17.58 -11.34
CA ASN A 318 10.50 17.21 -12.49
C ASN A 318 10.34 15.72 -12.77
N ASP A 319 9.30 15.41 -13.51
CA ASP A 319 8.91 14.05 -13.87
C ASP A 319 8.25 14.01 -15.25
N SER A 320 8.27 12.85 -15.90
CA SER A 320 7.59 12.60 -17.17
C SER A 320 6.91 11.22 -17.21
N THR A 321 6.69 10.61 -16.05
CA THR A 321 6.02 9.30 -15.92
C THR A 321 4.50 9.47 -15.78
N SER A 322 3.95 9.27 -14.58
CA SER A 322 2.51 9.35 -14.31
C SER A 322 2.01 10.72 -13.84
N THR A 323 2.88 11.74 -13.76
CA THR A 323 2.50 13.09 -13.33
C THR A 323 1.65 13.82 -14.36
N ASP A 324 0.64 14.57 -13.89
CA ASP A 324 -0.09 15.53 -14.71
C ASP A 324 0.56 16.91 -14.59
N THR A 325 1.38 17.24 -15.59
CA THR A 325 2.09 18.53 -15.62
C THR A 325 1.18 19.76 -15.61
N THR A 326 -0.10 19.62 -16.00
CA THR A 326 -1.09 20.70 -15.93
C THR A 326 -1.48 20.96 -14.49
N LEU A 327 -1.67 19.90 -13.69
CA LEU A 327 -1.97 20.02 -12.28
C LEU A 327 -0.74 20.49 -11.50
N ASP A 328 0.43 19.89 -11.75
CA ASP A 328 1.67 20.12 -10.99
C ASP A 328 2.28 21.49 -11.20
N SER A 329 2.07 22.09 -12.38
CA SER A 329 2.54 23.46 -12.65
C SER A 329 1.62 24.55 -12.11
N ASN A 330 0.46 24.21 -11.58
CA ASN A 330 -0.53 25.17 -11.09
C ASN A 330 -0.57 25.20 -9.55
N PRO A 331 -0.19 26.31 -8.89
CA PRO A 331 -0.20 26.41 -7.43
C PRO A 331 -1.59 26.23 -6.77
N ALA A 332 -2.67 26.29 -7.54
CA ALA A 332 -4.01 26.00 -7.02
C ALA A 332 -4.30 24.51 -6.90
N THR A 333 -3.65 23.68 -7.71
CA THR A 333 -3.82 22.22 -7.75
C THR A 333 -2.61 21.48 -7.19
N PHE A 334 -1.43 22.11 -7.14
CA PHE A 334 -0.22 21.58 -6.54
C PHE A 334 0.58 22.69 -5.83
N PRO A 335 0.10 23.17 -4.67
CA PRO A 335 0.81 24.18 -3.90
C PRO A 335 2.07 23.60 -3.26
N LEU A 336 3.19 24.35 -3.27
CA LEU A 336 4.43 23.98 -2.60
C LEU A 336 4.61 24.71 -1.25
N ASN A 337 3.67 25.54 -0.85
CA ASN A 337 3.75 26.39 0.34
C ASN A 337 2.84 25.93 1.49
N ARG A 338 2.57 24.65 1.56
CA ARG A 338 1.84 24.02 2.66
C ARG A 338 2.80 23.28 3.56
N THR A 339 2.41 23.09 4.79
CA THR A 339 3.14 22.28 5.78
C THR A 339 2.43 20.98 6.08
N PHE A 340 1.25 20.76 5.48
CA PHE A 340 0.51 19.54 5.61
C PHE A 340 -0.20 19.20 4.29
N TYR A 341 0.15 18.04 3.73
CA TYR A 341 -0.48 17.45 2.56
C TYR A 341 -1.10 16.11 2.95
N ALA A 342 -2.26 15.79 2.40
CA ALA A 342 -2.93 14.51 2.61
C ALA A 342 -3.45 14.00 1.26
N ASP A 343 -2.88 12.94 0.76
CA ASP A 343 -3.22 12.33 -0.51
C ASP A 343 -3.87 10.95 -0.27
N PHE A 344 -4.92 10.63 -1.02
CA PHE A 344 -5.69 9.40 -0.87
C PHE A 344 -5.58 8.54 -2.12
N THR A 345 -5.37 7.22 -1.92
CA THR A 345 -4.98 6.27 -2.95
C THR A 345 -5.49 4.86 -2.68
N HIS A 346 -4.88 3.90 -3.39
CA HIS A 346 -5.07 2.47 -3.33
C HIS A 346 -3.87 1.74 -2.71
N ASP A 347 -4.07 0.48 -2.34
CA ASP A 347 -3.04 -0.42 -1.81
C ASP A 347 -1.90 -0.65 -2.81
N ASP A 348 -2.23 -0.90 -4.07
CA ASP A 348 -1.25 -1.20 -5.12
C ASP A 348 -0.29 -0.02 -5.36
N LEU A 349 -0.81 1.22 -5.37
CA LEU A 349 0.07 2.39 -5.45
C LEU A 349 0.96 2.56 -4.21
N LEU A 350 0.45 2.32 -3.00
CA LEU A 350 1.29 2.35 -1.80
C LEU A 350 2.48 1.40 -1.93
N ILE A 351 2.25 0.16 -2.38
CA ILE A 351 3.30 -0.83 -2.63
C ILE A 351 4.31 -0.34 -3.67
N ALA A 352 3.84 0.24 -4.77
CA ALA A 352 4.70 0.79 -5.81
C ALA A 352 5.56 1.96 -5.29
N VAL A 353 4.98 2.86 -4.48
CA VAL A 353 5.69 3.97 -3.84
C VAL A 353 6.72 3.46 -2.83
N TYR A 354 6.36 2.50 -1.98
CA TYR A 354 7.31 1.88 -1.04
C TYR A 354 8.51 1.30 -1.78
N SER A 355 8.23 0.57 -2.86
CA SER A 355 9.28 -0.03 -3.69
C SER A 355 10.13 1.03 -4.39
N ALA A 356 9.53 2.09 -4.95
CA ALA A 356 10.25 3.20 -5.58
C ALA A 356 11.18 3.93 -4.59
N MET A 357 10.75 4.08 -3.35
CA MET A 357 11.51 4.71 -2.27
C MET A 357 12.56 3.79 -1.64
N GLY A 358 12.57 2.50 -2.00
CA GLY A 358 13.51 1.51 -1.43
C GLY A 358 13.12 0.99 -0.05
N LEU A 359 11.83 1.09 0.32
CA LEU A 359 11.30 0.54 1.56
C LEU A 359 11.02 -0.96 1.45
N PHE A 360 11.02 -1.66 2.57
CA PHE A 360 10.73 -3.11 2.68
C PHE A 360 11.54 -3.99 1.69
N PRO A 361 12.85 -3.77 1.53
CA PRO A 361 13.63 -4.60 0.63
C PRO A 361 13.63 -6.04 1.13
N THR A 362 13.27 -6.98 0.25
CA THR A 362 13.21 -8.40 0.59
C THR A 362 13.70 -9.25 -0.58
N PRO A 363 14.31 -10.43 -0.32
CA PRO A 363 14.56 -11.42 -1.36
C PRO A 363 13.28 -11.85 -2.06
N ALA A 364 13.40 -12.46 -3.24
CA ALA A 364 12.25 -13.02 -3.95
C ALA A 364 11.47 -13.99 -3.07
N LEU A 365 10.16 -13.77 -2.95
CA LEU A 365 9.29 -14.63 -2.16
C LEU A 365 9.15 -16.01 -2.82
N ASN A 366 9.19 -17.06 -2.00
CA ASN A 366 9.08 -18.42 -2.47
C ASN A 366 7.62 -18.89 -2.46
N TYR A 367 6.95 -18.87 -3.61
CA TYR A 367 5.54 -19.26 -3.74
C TYR A 367 5.26 -20.77 -3.54
N SER A 368 6.29 -21.57 -3.27
CA SER A 368 6.13 -23.01 -2.96
C SER A 368 6.24 -23.30 -1.47
N SER A 369 6.81 -22.39 -0.69
CA SER A 369 6.97 -22.52 0.75
C SER A 369 7.22 -21.14 1.33
N PRO A 370 6.43 -20.67 2.31
CA PRO A 370 6.72 -19.41 2.95
C PRO A 370 8.08 -19.54 3.65
N ASP A 371 9.01 -18.71 3.24
CA ASP A 371 10.21 -18.48 4.05
C ASP A 371 9.76 -17.77 5.33
N ASP A 372 10.53 -17.87 6.40
CA ASP A 372 10.18 -17.47 7.76
C ASP A 372 9.37 -16.13 7.82
N GLN A 373 8.03 -16.24 7.72
CA GLN A 373 7.11 -15.12 7.72
C GLN A 373 7.23 -14.26 8.99
N GLU A 374 7.65 -14.87 10.11
CA GLU A 374 7.78 -14.13 11.36
C GLU A 374 8.93 -13.11 11.33
N THR A 375 9.89 -13.29 10.44
CA THR A 375 11.06 -12.42 10.29
C THR A 375 11.06 -11.61 8.99
N SER A 376 10.12 -11.85 8.10
CA SER A 376 9.99 -11.12 6.84
C SER A 376 9.65 -9.64 7.10
N ALA A 377 10.36 -8.74 6.41
CA ALA A 377 9.98 -7.32 6.37
C ALA A 377 8.76 -7.07 5.46
N TRP A 378 8.43 -8.04 4.58
CA TRP A 378 7.32 -7.97 3.64
C TRP A 378 6.11 -8.69 4.23
N ARG A 379 5.18 -7.91 4.76
CA ARG A 379 3.91 -8.37 5.32
C ARG A 379 2.82 -7.40 4.95
N VAL A 380 1.97 -7.78 4.04
CA VAL A 380 0.98 -6.90 3.43
C VAL A 380 -0.03 -6.37 4.45
N SER A 381 -0.42 -7.18 5.44
CA SER A 381 -1.28 -6.71 6.52
C SER A 381 -0.66 -5.61 7.40
N GLU A 382 0.67 -5.52 7.46
CA GLU A 382 1.40 -4.45 8.17
C GLU A 382 1.75 -3.28 7.25
N MET A 383 1.80 -3.50 5.92
CA MET A 383 2.17 -2.49 4.92
C MET A 383 0.96 -1.73 4.40
N THR A 384 -0.05 -2.45 3.93
CA THR A 384 -1.21 -1.86 3.24
C THR A 384 -2.57 -2.40 3.73
N PRO A 385 -2.84 -2.51 5.05
CA PRO A 385 -4.20 -2.79 5.51
C PRO A 385 -5.19 -1.72 5.01
N PHE A 386 -6.49 -1.92 5.16
CA PHE A 386 -7.47 -0.85 4.90
C PHE A 386 -7.13 0.41 5.71
N ALA A 387 -7.20 1.59 5.10
CA ALA A 387 -6.79 2.88 5.67
C ALA A 387 -5.31 2.94 6.08
N ALA A 388 -4.46 2.11 5.48
CA ALA A 388 -3.01 2.20 5.65
C ALA A 388 -2.49 3.58 5.25
N ARG A 389 -1.46 4.03 5.94
CA ARG A 389 -0.89 5.34 5.66
C ARG A 389 0.63 5.36 5.76
N MET A 390 1.23 5.96 4.75
CA MET A 390 2.60 6.42 4.79
C MET A 390 2.60 7.88 5.23
N VAL A 391 3.46 8.23 6.16
CA VAL A 391 3.66 9.62 6.59
C VAL A 391 5.12 9.96 6.45
N VAL A 392 5.43 11.00 5.70
CA VAL A 392 6.78 11.56 5.59
C VAL A 392 6.82 12.85 6.39
N GLU A 393 7.67 12.87 7.40
CA GLU A 393 7.87 14.03 8.28
C GLU A 393 9.20 14.69 7.94
N ARG A 394 9.15 15.95 7.48
CA ARG A 394 10.33 16.80 7.35
C ARG A 394 10.49 17.65 8.61
N MET A 395 11.67 17.64 9.18
CA MET A 395 11.98 18.26 10.47
C MET A 395 13.14 19.23 10.35
N SER A 396 13.08 20.33 11.10
CA SER A 396 14.22 21.19 11.36
C SER A 396 14.72 20.92 12.77
N CYS A 397 15.92 20.36 12.90
CA CYS A 397 16.53 20.05 14.19
C CYS A 397 17.75 20.93 14.41
N SER A 398 17.82 21.60 15.57
CA SER A 398 19.05 22.20 16.07
C SER A 398 19.81 21.14 16.87
N ASP A 399 21.11 20.96 16.59
CA ASP A 399 21.93 20.10 17.44
C ASP A 399 22.12 20.71 18.83
N GLU A 400 22.30 19.89 19.86
CA GLU A 400 22.57 20.36 21.23
C GLU A 400 23.86 21.19 21.34
N SER A 401 24.73 21.11 20.35
CA SER A 401 26.01 21.82 20.28
C SER A 401 25.89 23.22 19.66
N GLY A 402 24.73 23.55 19.04
CA GLY A 402 24.49 24.85 18.37
C GLY A 402 25.35 25.03 17.10
N SER A 403 25.88 23.94 16.53
CA SER A 403 26.79 24.00 15.38
C SER A 403 26.12 23.92 14.02
N GLY A 404 24.81 23.69 13.94
CA GLY A 404 24.06 23.72 12.70
C GLY A 404 22.59 23.36 12.84
N ASP A 405 21.72 24.16 12.21
CA ASP A 405 20.34 23.77 11.95
C ASP A 405 20.36 22.80 10.75
N GLY A 406 19.96 21.55 10.98
CA GLY A 406 19.84 20.53 9.93
C GLY A 406 18.38 20.26 9.59
N GLU A 407 18.10 20.00 8.32
CA GLU A 407 16.81 19.48 7.88
C GLU A 407 16.90 17.96 7.74
N TYR A 408 15.90 17.27 8.26
CA TYR A 408 15.85 15.82 8.31
C TYR A 408 14.50 15.32 7.83
N VAL A 409 14.47 14.06 7.38
CA VAL A 409 13.27 13.35 6.95
C VAL A 409 13.24 12.00 7.65
N ARG A 410 12.03 11.59 8.06
CA ARG A 410 11.75 10.20 8.41
C ARG A 410 10.45 9.74 7.75
N VAL A 411 10.36 8.45 7.50
CA VAL A 411 9.18 7.83 6.89
C VAL A 411 8.52 6.89 7.90
N LEU A 412 7.23 7.01 8.07
CA LEU A 412 6.42 6.11 8.89
C LEU A 412 5.45 5.35 7.98
N VAL A 413 5.29 4.05 8.23
CA VAL A 413 4.22 3.24 7.65
C VAL A 413 3.40 2.68 8.81
N ASN A 414 2.12 2.99 8.83
CA ASN A 414 1.19 2.59 9.90
C ASN A 414 1.77 2.83 11.31
N GLN A 415 2.33 4.02 11.51
CA GLN A 415 3.01 4.55 12.71
C GLN A 415 4.41 3.98 12.98
N ALA A 416 4.82 2.89 12.36
CA ALA A 416 6.18 2.38 12.48
C ALA A 416 7.15 3.21 11.65
N VAL A 417 8.19 3.77 12.30
CA VAL A 417 9.28 4.44 11.60
C VAL A 417 10.06 3.41 10.78
N GLN A 418 10.27 3.70 9.51
CA GLN A 418 10.95 2.80 8.59
C GLN A 418 12.44 3.10 8.52
N PRO A 419 13.31 2.09 8.65
CA PRO A 419 14.74 2.27 8.45
C PRO A 419 15.02 2.56 6.98
N MET A 420 15.85 3.56 6.71
CA MET A 420 16.25 3.96 5.37
C MET A 420 17.78 3.94 5.22
N PRO A 421 18.40 2.76 5.11
CA PRO A 421 19.87 2.65 5.02
C PRO A 421 20.43 3.31 3.76
N SER A 422 19.64 3.48 2.70
CA SER A 422 20.04 4.11 1.45
C SER A 422 20.42 5.59 1.60
N CYS A 423 19.85 6.30 2.57
CA CYS A 423 20.20 7.69 2.90
C CYS A 423 21.16 7.80 4.11
N GLY A 424 21.59 6.66 4.67
CA GLY A 424 22.45 6.63 5.85
C GLY A 424 21.72 7.11 7.11
N SER A 425 20.46 6.70 7.30
CA SER A 425 19.69 7.06 8.50
C SER A 425 20.44 6.73 9.79
N ASP A 426 20.28 7.59 10.79
CA ASP A 426 20.90 7.44 12.10
C ASP A 426 20.18 6.38 12.99
N ASP A 427 20.59 6.26 14.25
CA ASP A 427 19.98 5.33 15.22
C ASP A 427 18.49 5.66 15.53
N ASN A 428 17.99 6.82 15.11
CA ASN A 428 16.58 7.23 15.23
C ASN A 428 15.83 7.14 13.90
N ASP A 429 16.42 6.50 12.90
CA ASP A 429 15.92 6.39 11.54
C ASP A 429 15.68 7.75 10.83
N LEU A 430 16.48 8.76 11.18
CA LEU A 430 16.48 10.09 10.57
C LEU A 430 17.47 10.17 9.41
N CYS A 431 17.01 10.64 8.26
CA CYS A 431 17.85 10.99 7.11
C CYS A 431 18.06 12.49 7.05
N ALA A 432 19.29 12.97 6.82
CA ALA A 432 19.45 14.34 6.36
C ALA A 432 18.67 14.55 5.04
N LEU A 433 17.97 15.68 4.88
CA LEU A 433 17.09 15.92 3.73
C LEU A 433 17.82 15.74 2.39
N ASP A 434 19.04 16.29 2.26
CA ASP A 434 19.83 16.16 1.03
C ASP A 434 20.18 14.68 0.73
N ALA A 435 20.56 13.91 1.76
CA ALA A 435 20.87 12.49 1.63
C ALA A 435 19.61 11.67 1.29
N PHE A 436 18.45 12.03 1.86
CA PHE A 436 17.16 11.44 1.47
C PHE A 436 16.87 11.69 -0.02
N VAL A 437 16.98 12.94 -0.47
CA VAL A 437 16.78 13.30 -1.89
C VAL A 437 17.74 12.56 -2.81
N GLU A 438 19.01 12.42 -2.43
CA GLU A 438 19.99 11.66 -3.22
C GLU A 438 19.66 10.17 -3.26
N SER A 439 19.20 9.58 -2.18
CA SER A 439 18.82 8.17 -2.11
C SER A 439 17.66 7.81 -3.04
N GLN A 440 16.83 8.79 -3.44
CA GLN A 440 15.72 8.61 -4.38
C GLN A 440 16.18 8.65 -5.86
N ALA A 441 17.40 8.19 -6.14
CA ALA A 441 18.01 8.23 -7.48
C ALA A 441 17.20 7.44 -8.53
N PHE A 442 16.51 6.36 -8.13
CA PHE A 442 15.64 5.59 -9.03
C PHE A 442 14.52 6.48 -9.60
N ALA A 443 13.72 7.10 -8.75
CA ALA A 443 12.63 7.97 -9.18
C ALA A 443 13.13 9.19 -9.96
N ARG A 444 14.18 9.86 -9.47
CA ARG A 444 14.73 11.08 -10.07
C ARG A 444 15.34 10.87 -11.45
N ASN A 445 16.04 9.75 -11.67
CA ASN A 445 16.74 9.49 -12.93
C ASN A 445 15.81 8.92 -14.00
N ILE A 446 14.90 8.02 -13.64
CA ILE A 446 13.97 7.40 -14.57
C ILE A 446 12.88 8.40 -14.97
N GLY A 447 12.35 9.17 -14.02
CA GLY A 447 11.37 10.22 -14.30
C GLY A 447 11.84 11.27 -15.33
N MET A 448 13.13 11.39 -15.56
CA MET A 448 13.72 12.29 -16.56
C MET A 448 13.93 11.64 -17.95
N LEU A 449 13.73 10.34 -18.11
CA LEU A 449 13.97 9.66 -19.37
C LEU A 449 12.75 9.74 -20.31
N PRO A 450 12.88 10.25 -21.56
CA PRO A 450 11.75 10.41 -22.48
C PRO A 450 10.98 9.11 -22.81
N ARG A 451 11.60 7.95 -22.64
CA ARG A 451 10.99 6.63 -22.91
C ARG A 451 10.00 6.16 -21.82
N TYR A 452 9.95 6.83 -20.70
CA TYR A 452 8.98 6.56 -19.62
C TYR A 452 7.79 7.52 -19.62
N THR A 453 7.60 8.28 -20.71
CA THR A 453 6.36 9.05 -20.92
C THR A 453 5.24 8.07 -21.27
N GLY A 454 4.05 8.24 -20.70
CA GLY A 454 2.92 7.30 -20.75
C GLY A 454 2.45 6.78 -22.13
N GLN A 455 3.13 7.16 -23.21
CA GLN A 455 2.91 6.62 -24.57
C GLN A 455 3.85 5.45 -24.93
N HIS A 456 4.83 5.09 -24.08
CA HIS A 456 5.89 4.11 -24.43
C HIS A 456 6.06 2.97 -23.42
N TRP A 457 5.15 2.79 -22.48
CA TRP A 457 5.15 1.61 -21.61
C TRP A 457 4.75 0.31 -22.36
N ALA A 458 4.44 0.41 -23.65
CA ALA A 458 3.96 -0.70 -24.51
C ALA A 458 5.03 -1.28 -25.46
N GLU A 459 6.33 -0.99 -25.31
CA GLU A 459 7.43 -1.63 -26.05
C GLU A 459 8.36 -2.40 -25.04
#